data_04e76e9e53ce52b4de5dca09bae40c74
#
_entry.id   04e76e9e53ce52b4de5dca09bae40c74
#
_cell.length_a   1.000
_cell.length_b   1.000
_cell.length_c   1.000
_cell.angle_alpha   90.00
_cell.angle_beta   90.00
_cell.angle_gamma   90.00
#
_symmetry.space_group_name_H-M   'P 1'
#
loop_
_entity.id
_entity.type
_entity.pdbx_description
1 polymer ?
#
loop_
_entity_poly.entity_id
_entity_poly.type
_entity_poly.pdbx_seq_one_letter_code
_entity_poly.pdbx_strand_id
1 'polypeptide(L)'
;MIRMPSPGQAETSGWTSRRLLAWTTEYFTRRGIDSPRLSAEMLLANVLGTNRLRLYLDPDRPATDLERAAFRELVERAVRHEPVDYLVGQAPFFSLMLKVDRRTLIPRPSTETLVEHVMQHARRTPGFLAPRIADIGTGCGTIALALAKHLPSSHI
;
A
#
# COMPACT_ATOMS: atom_id res chain seq x y z
N MET A 1 -8.02 1.15 24.35
CA MET A 1 -9.27 1.59 23.71
C MET A 1 -9.05 2.98 23.15
N ILE A 2 -9.01 3.15 21.82
CA ILE A 2 -8.76 4.45 21.18
C ILE A 2 -10.05 5.26 21.34
N ARG A 3 -10.01 6.30 22.15
CA ARG A 3 -11.12 7.24 22.28
C ARG A 3 -10.96 8.31 21.21
N MET A 4 -11.50 8.08 20.02
CA MET A 4 -11.85 9.22 19.17
C MET A 4 -12.90 10.05 19.94
N PRO A 5 -12.83 11.39 19.93
CA PRO A 5 -13.81 12.22 20.64
C PRO A 5 -15.22 11.79 20.25
N SER A 6 -16.06 11.60 21.27
CA SER A 6 -17.47 11.25 21.09
C SER A 6 -18.24 12.38 20.41
N PRO A 7 -19.33 12.08 19.67
CA PRO A 7 -20.09 13.07 18.90
C PRO A 7 -20.91 14.07 19.75
N GLY A 8 -20.53 14.34 20.98
CA GLY A 8 -21.33 15.07 21.97
C GLY A 8 -20.82 16.41 22.46
N GLN A 9 -19.80 17.02 21.86
CA GLN A 9 -19.43 18.40 22.18
C GLN A 9 -19.15 19.18 20.90
N ALA A 10 -20.13 19.97 20.54
CA ALA A 10 -20.16 21.17 19.71
C ALA A 10 -18.98 21.35 18.74
N GLU A 11 -19.16 20.91 17.50
CA GLU A 11 -18.92 21.71 16.31
C GLU A 11 -19.59 21.00 15.13
N THR A 12 -20.42 21.70 14.40
CA THR A 12 -21.22 21.27 13.25
C THR A 12 -20.37 20.98 11.99
N SER A 13 -19.11 20.65 12.12
CA SER A 13 -18.30 20.15 11.02
C SER A 13 -17.96 18.68 11.28
N GLY A 14 -18.68 17.80 10.57
CA GLY A 14 -18.49 16.35 10.64
C GLY A 14 -17.03 15.93 10.35
N TRP A 15 -16.68 14.68 10.63
CA TRP A 15 -15.41 14.09 10.28
C TRP A 15 -15.25 14.05 8.76
N THR A 16 -14.32 14.85 8.24
CA THR A 16 -13.96 14.87 6.81
C THR A 16 -12.70 14.04 6.56
N SER A 17 -12.44 13.71 5.28
CA SER A 17 -11.22 13.02 4.86
C SER A 17 -9.96 13.73 5.38
N ARG A 18 -9.92 15.08 5.26
CA ARG A 18 -8.83 15.92 5.77
C ARG A 18 -8.61 15.75 7.28
N ARG A 19 -9.67 15.79 8.06
CA ARG A 19 -9.59 15.68 9.53
C ARG A 19 -9.16 14.28 9.96
N LEU A 20 -9.67 13.24 9.29
CA LEU A 20 -9.27 11.86 9.54
C LEU A 20 -7.78 11.66 9.25
N LEU A 21 -7.29 12.17 8.11
CA LEU A 21 -5.87 12.10 7.74
C LEU A 21 -4.98 12.83 8.74
N ALA A 22 -5.32 14.08 9.08
CA ALA A 22 -4.52 14.89 10.00
C ALA A 22 -4.41 14.20 11.36
N TRP A 23 -5.54 13.78 11.93
CA TRP A 23 -5.58 13.12 13.23
C TRP A 23 -4.81 11.79 13.21
N THR A 24 -5.00 10.96 12.19
CA THR A 24 -4.33 9.65 12.11
C THR A 24 -2.83 9.80 11.88
N THR A 25 -2.41 10.76 11.06
CA THR A 25 -0.98 11.05 10.85
C THR A 25 -0.29 11.41 12.15
N GLU A 26 -0.89 12.32 12.94
CA GLU A 26 -0.35 12.71 14.24
C GLU A 26 -0.34 11.52 15.22
N TYR A 27 -1.41 10.73 15.23
CA TYR A 27 -1.51 9.55 16.08
C TYR A 27 -0.45 8.49 15.73
N PHE A 28 -0.24 8.20 14.45
CA PHE A 28 0.79 7.28 13.97
C PHE A 28 2.20 7.78 14.27
N THR A 29 2.45 9.08 14.12
CA THR A 29 3.74 9.69 14.49
C THR A 29 4.05 9.45 15.97
N ARG A 30 3.09 9.70 16.86
CA ARG A 30 3.24 9.45 18.31
C ARG A 30 3.43 7.97 18.65
N ARG A 31 2.97 7.06 17.80
CA ARG A 31 3.08 5.60 18.00
C ARG A 31 4.30 4.99 17.30
N GLY A 32 5.13 5.80 16.64
CA GLY A 32 6.32 5.33 15.94
C GLY A 32 6.04 4.44 14.73
N ILE A 33 4.89 4.65 14.07
CA ILE A 33 4.57 3.96 12.83
C ILE A 33 5.40 4.56 11.70
N ASP A 34 6.04 3.71 10.90
CA ASP A 34 6.79 4.14 9.73
C ASP A 34 5.91 4.85 8.70
N SER A 35 6.46 5.94 8.11
CA SER A 35 5.75 6.72 7.11
C SER A 35 4.30 7.06 7.51
N PRO A 36 4.07 7.78 8.63
CA PRO A 36 2.76 7.92 9.28
C PRO A 36 1.68 8.45 8.34
N ARG A 37 2.04 9.46 7.53
CA ARG A 37 1.12 10.08 6.56
C ARG A 37 0.74 9.11 5.44
N LEU A 38 1.73 8.44 4.86
CA LEU A 38 1.51 7.46 3.80
C LEU A 38 0.61 6.32 4.30
N SER A 39 0.90 5.80 5.48
CA SER A 39 0.11 4.75 6.13
C SER A 39 -1.34 5.17 6.35
N ALA A 40 -1.57 6.39 6.85
CA ALA A 40 -2.92 6.95 7.04
C ALA A 40 -3.68 7.10 5.71
N GLU A 41 -3.00 7.61 4.67
CA GLU A 41 -3.58 7.76 3.33
C GLU A 41 -3.96 6.41 2.70
N MET A 42 -3.10 5.40 2.82
CA MET A 42 -3.37 4.07 2.29
C MET A 42 -4.60 3.44 2.96
N LEU A 43 -4.67 3.50 4.29
CA LEU A 43 -5.81 2.95 5.03
C LEU A 43 -7.11 3.70 4.72
N LEU A 44 -7.09 5.04 4.66
CA LEU A 44 -8.29 5.82 4.37
C LEU A 44 -8.76 5.60 2.94
N ALA A 45 -7.86 5.62 1.96
CA ALA A 45 -8.20 5.35 0.57
C ALA A 45 -8.82 3.96 0.39
N ASN A 46 -8.30 2.95 1.10
CA ASN A 46 -8.85 1.60 1.10
C ASN A 46 -10.29 1.56 1.64
N VAL A 47 -10.56 2.20 2.78
CA VAL A 47 -11.91 2.26 3.37
C VAL A 47 -12.89 2.98 2.47
N LEU A 48 -12.45 4.06 1.82
CA LEU A 48 -13.30 4.85 0.91
C LEU A 48 -13.46 4.24 -0.49
N GLY A 49 -12.81 3.09 -0.76
CA GLY A 49 -12.83 2.44 -2.08
C GLY A 49 -12.26 3.33 -3.19
N THR A 50 -11.25 4.14 -2.88
CA THR A 50 -10.69 5.14 -3.78
C THR A 50 -9.16 5.09 -3.81
N ASN A 51 -8.54 5.95 -4.61
CA ASN A 51 -7.08 6.10 -4.63
C ASN A 51 -6.64 7.31 -3.77
N ARG A 52 -5.36 7.34 -3.40
CA ARG A 52 -4.78 8.39 -2.56
C ARG A 52 -4.94 9.80 -3.14
N LEU A 53 -4.88 9.95 -4.47
CA LEU A 53 -5.03 11.24 -5.13
C LEU A 53 -6.42 11.85 -4.88
N ARG A 54 -7.46 11.02 -4.88
CA ARG A 54 -8.83 11.45 -4.61
C ARG A 54 -9.00 12.07 -3.23
N LEU A 55 -8.22 11.64 -2.23
CA LEU A 55 -8.26 12.22 -0.88
C LEU A 55 -7.87 13.71 -0.87
N TYR A 56 -7.06 14.13 -1.84
CA TYR A 56 -6.64 15.52 -2.00
C TYR A 56 -7.53 16.33 -2.93
N LEU A 57 -8.23 15.68 -3.84
CA LEU A 57 -9.18 16.34 -4.73
C LEU A 57 -10.50 16.68 -4.03
N ASP A 58 -10.89 15.87 -3.03
CA ASP A 58 -12.11 16.09 -2.23
C ASP A 58 -11.79 15.92 -0.73
N PRO A 59 -10.99 16.84 -0.17
CA PRO A 59 -10.52 16.71 1.22
C PRO A 59 -11.60 16.96 2.25
N ASP A 60 -12.67 17.70 1.89
CA ASP A 60 -13.76 18.05 2.78
C ASP A 60 -14.96 17.09 2.67
N ARG A 61 -14.81 16.01 1.89
CA ARG A 61 -15.77 14.91 1.83
C ARG A 61 -16.08 14.40 3.24
N PRO A 62 -17.33 14.43 3.69
CA PRO A 62 -17.72 13.87 4.98
C PRO A 62 -17.60 12.34 4.96
N ALA A 63 -17.06 11.77 6.03
CA ALA A 63 -17.03 10.34 6.23
C ALA A 63 -18.26 9.86 6.99
N THR A 64 -18.90 8.83 6.49
CA THR A 64 -20.03 8.18 7.16
C THR A 64 -19.59 7.48 8.45
N ASP A 65 -20.55 7.13 9.32
CA ASP A 65 -20.27 6.42 10.55
C ASP A 65 -19.67 5.04 10.29
N LEU A 66 -20.11 4.36 9.23
CA LEU A 66 -19.56 3.06 8.81
C LEU A 66 -18.10 3.19 8.34
N GLU A 67 -17.81 4.19 7.51
CA GLU A 67 -16.44 4.45 7.05
C GLU A 67 -15.53 4.80 8.23
N ARG A 68 -15.99 5.61 9.16
CA ARG A 68 -15.22 5.95 10.36
C ARG A 68 -14.95 4.73 11.25
N ALA A 69 -15.93 3.84 11.41
CA ALA A 69 -15.78 2.62 12.18
C ALA A 69 -14.76 1.67 11.53
N ALA A 70 -14.89 1.43 10.22
CA ALA A 70 -13.96 0.60 9.45
C ALA A 70 -12.54 1.20 9.46
N PHE A 71 -12.41 2.50 9.29
CA PHE A 71 -11.11 3.18 9.36
C PHE A 71 -10.45 3.04 10.73
N ARG A 72 -11.21 3.21 11.81
CA ARG A 72 -10.72 3.04 13.18
C ARG A 72 -10.18 1.64 13.41
N GLU A 73 -10.89 0.60 12.96
CA GLU A 73 -10.44 -0.78 13.07
C GLU A 73 -9.07 -0.98 12.42
N LEU A 74 -8.89 -0.48 11.18
CA LEU A 74 -7.61 -0.59 10.49
C LEU A 74 -6.50 0.20 11.19
N VAL A 75 -6.78 1.39 11.70
CA VAL A 75 -5.84 2.19 12.49
C VAL A 75 -5.40 1.45 13.75
N GLU A 76 -6.32 0.81 14.45
CA GLU A 76 -6.00 0.01 15.65
C GLU A 76 -5.10 -1.17 15.33
N ARG A 77 -5.34 -1.85 14.21
CA ARG A 77 -4.51 -2.97 13.75
C ARG A 77 -3.11 -2.51 13.34
N ALA A 78 -3.01 -1.39 12.61
CA ALA A 78 -1.71 -0.80 12.24
C ALA A 78 -0.88 -0.44 13.48
N VAL A 79 -1.48 0.13 14.52
CA VAL A 79 -0.80 0.46 15.79
C VAL A 79 -0.34 -0.79 16.55
N ARG A 80 -0.92 -1.94 16.30
CA ARG A 80 -0.44 -3.25 16.78
C ARG A 80 0.63 -3.85 15.88
N HIS A 81 1.25 -3.03 15.02
CA HIS A 81 2.29 -3.39 14.07
C HIS A 81 1.87 -4.41 13.00
N GLU A 82 0.56 -4.48 12.68
CA GLU A 82 0.15 -5.21 11.49
C GLU A 82 0.52 -4.37 10.26
N PRO A 83 1.28 -4.91 9.29
CA PRO A 83 1.72 -4.17 8.12
C PRO A 83 0.55 -3.58 7.33
N VAL A 84 0.67 -2.30 6.95
CA VAL A 84 -0.38 -1.58 6.21
C VAL A 84 -0.71 -2.27 4.89
N ASP A 85 0.29 -2.82 4.20
CA ASP A 85 0.10 -3.56 2.95
C ASP A 85 -0.84 -4.76 3.13
N TYR A 86 -0.73 -5.49 4.25
CA TYR A 86 -1.68 -6.58 4.56
C TYR A 86 -3.07 -6.06 4.91
N LEU A 87 -3.16 -4.91 5.57
CA LEU A 87 -4.44 -4.30 5.93
C LEU A 87 -5.22 -3.83 4.70
N VAL A 88 -4.51 -3.33 3.68
CA VAL A 88 -5.11 -2.92 2.40
C VAL A 88 -5.18 -4.06 1.38
N GLY A 89 -4.50 -5.19 1.66
CA GLY A 89 -4.49 -6.38 0.81
C GLY A 89 -3.69 -6.24 -0.48
N GLN A 90 -2.84 -5.21 -0.60
CA GLN A 90 -2.04 -4.98 -1.80
C GLN A 90 -0.74 -4.21 -1.48
N ALA A 91 0.30 -4.48 -2.26
CA ALA A 91 1.59 -3.81 -2.18
C ALA A 91 2.11 -3.44 -3.58
N PRO A 92 2.70 -2.23 -3.75
CA PRO A 92 3.34 -1.86 -5.00
C PRO A 92 4.67 -2.59 -5.16
N PHE A 93 4.97 -3.02 -6.38
CA PHE A 93 6.26 -3.56 -6.75
C PHE A 93 6.51 -3.38 -8.24
N PHE A 94 7.59 -2.70 -8.61
CA PHE A 94 8.08 -2.53 -9.98
C PHE A 94 6.95 -2.21 -11.01
N SER A 95 6.17 -1.16 -10.77
CA SER A 95 5.00 -0.77 -11.57
C SER A 95 3.81 -1.75 -11.57
N LEU A 96 3.83 -2.75 -10.69
CA LEU A 96 2.71 -3.64 -10.43
C LEU A 96 2.06 -3.28 -9.10
N MET A 97 0.77 -3.57 -8.99
CA MET A 97 0.06 -3.61 -7.72
C MET A 97 -0.28 -5.08 -7.45
N LEU A 98 0.42 -5.67 -6.48
CA LEU A 98 0.31 -7.10 -6.17
C LEU A 98 -0.64 -7.32 -4.99
N LYS A 99 -1.46 -8.35 -5.06
CA LYS A 99 -2.25 -8.79 -3.91
C LYS A 99 -1.32 -9.44 -2.88
N VAL A 100 -1.43 -9.01 -1.63
CA VAL A 100 -0.63 -9.54 -0.52
C VAL A 100 -1.51 -9.84 0.68
N ASP A 101 -1.16 -10.89 1.41
CA ASP A 101 -1.72 -11.23 2.70
C ASP A 101 -0.64 -11.90 3.57
N ARG A 102 -1.00 -12.35 4.78
CA ARG A 102 -0.06 -12.95 5.73
C ARG A 102 0.66 -14.22 5.24
N ARG A 103 0.23 -14.82 4.13
CA ARG A 103 0.85 -15.99 3.50
C ARG A 103 2.01 -15.60 2.57
N THR A 104 2.12 -14.32 2.23
CA THR A 104 3.14 -13.80 1.31
C THR A 104 4.10 -12.88 2.04
N LEU A 105 5.37 -12.87 1.64
CA LEU A 105 6.29 -11.80 2.03
C LEU A 105 5.90 -10.53 1.28
N ILE A 106 5.77 -9.40 2.01
CA ILE A 106 5.56 -8.10 1.37
C ILE A 106 6.79 -7.78 0.50
N PRO A 107 6.61 -7.52 -0.80
CA PRO A 107 7.71 -7.19 -1.69
C PRO A 107 8.54 -6.02 -1.17
N ARG A 108 9.88 -6.15 -1.23
CA ARG A 108 10.79 -5.12 -0.73
C ARG A 108 11.31 -4.27 -1.88
N PRO A 109 11.43 -2.93 -1.72
CA PRO A 109 12.00 -2.04 -2.75
C PRO A 109 13.40 -2.46 -3.20
N SER A 110 14.24 -2.99 -2.30
CA SER A 110 15.57 -3.51 -2.64
C SER A 110 15.54 -4.66 -3.67
N THR A 111 14.45 -5.41 -3.73
CA THR A 111 14.28 -6.50 -4.71
C THR A 111 14.02 -5.96 -6.12
N GLU A 112 13.55 -4.73 -6.26
CA GLU A 112 13.35 -4.08 -7.56
C GLU A 112 14.68 -3.90 -8.32
N THR A 113 15.78 -3.66 -7.60
CA THR A 113 17.14 -3.58 -8.19
C THR A 113 17.53 -4.87 -8.91
N LEU A 114 17.13 -6.04 -8.39
CA LEU A 114 17.38 -7.30 -9.07
C LEU A 114 16.63 -7.38 -10.40
N VAL A 115 15.36 -6.99 -10.42
CA VAL A 115 14.56 -6.94 -11.65
C VAL A 115 15.19 -6.00 -12.68
N GLU A 116 15.65 -4.82 -12.26
CA GLU A 116 16.36 -3.86 -13.12
C GLU A 116 17.62 -4.46 -13.72
N HIS A 117 18.45 -5.14 -12.92
CA HIS A 117 19.68 -5.77 -13.41
C HIS A 117 19.40 -6.86 -14.45
N VAL A 118 18.40 -7.71 -14.20
CA VAL A 118 18.01 -8.76 -15.18
C VAL A 118 17.52 -8.12 -16.47
N MET A 119 16.69 -7.08 -16.40
CA MET A 119 16.20 -6.36 -17.58
C MET A 119 17.34 -5.70 -18.36
N GLN A 120 18.28 -5.06 -17.67
CA GLN A 120 19.46 -4.44 -18.30
C GLN A 120 20.33 -5.49 -18.99
N HIS A 121 20.57 -6.62 -18.33
CA HIS A 121 21.33 -7.74 -18.91
C HIS A 121 20.65 -8.25 -20.18
N ALA A 122 19.35 -8.54 -20.13
CA ALA A 122 18.57 -8.99 -21.28
C ALA A 122 18.64 -8.04 -22.47
N ARG A 123 18.56 -6.72 -22.23
CA ARG A 123 18.62 -5.70 -23.28
C ARG A 123 20.02 -5.50 -23.87
N ARG A 124 21.09 -5.74 -23.11
CA ARG A 124 22.48 -5.52 -23.52
C ARG A 124 23.12 -6.74 -24.17
N THR A 125 22.55 -7.92 -24.02
CA THR A 125 23.10 -9.16 -24.56
C THR A 125 22.62 -9.39 -26.00
N PRO A 126 23.49 -9.32 -27.00
CA PRO A 126 23.11 -9.56 -28.40
C PRO A 126 22.52 -10.96 -28.57
N GLY A 127 21.44 -11.07 -29.33
CA GLY A 127 20.77 -12.35 -29.58
C GLY A 127 19.86 -12.83 -28.43
N PHE A 128 19.77 -12.12 -27.32
CA PHE A 128 18.96 -12.51 -26.15
C PHE A 128 17.55 -11.90 -26.23
N LEU A 129 16.87 -12.14 -27.37
CA LEU A 129 15.57 -11.54 -27.67
C LEU A 129 14.40 -12.21 -26.91
N ALA A 130 14.53 -13.49 -26.57
CA ALA A 130 13.53 -14.29 -25.85
C ALA A 130 14.23 -15.10 -24.72
N PRO A 131 14.65 -14.44 -23.63
CA PRO A 131 15.38 -15.11 -22.58
C PRO A 131 14.55 -16.17 -21.86
N ARG A 132 15.21 -17.28 -21.50
CA ARG A 132 14.68 -18.25 -20.54
C ARG A 132 15.25 -17.93 -19.17
N ILE A 133 14.35 -17.63 -18.23
CA ILE A 133 14.70 -17.18 -16.88
C ILE A 133 14.09 -18.16 -15.88
N ALA A 134 14.89 -18.58 -14.88
CA ALA A 134 14.39 -19.36 -13.75
C ALA A 134 14.43 -18.50 -12.48
N ASP A 135 13.28 -18.30 -11.87
CA ASP A 135 13.13 -17.62 -10.57
C ASP A 135 13.16 -18.67 -9.46
N ILE A 136 14.36 -18.97 -8.95
CA ILE A 136 14.55 -19.99 -7.92
C ILE A 136 14.21 -19.39 -6.56
N GLY A 137 13.28 -20.00 -5.85
CA GLY A 137 12.76 -19.46 -4.60
C GLY A 137 11.75 -18.33 -4.81
N THR A 138 10.99 -18.39 -5.88
CA THR A 138 10.05 -17.38 -6.39
C THR A 138 9.11 -16.76 -5.34
N GLY A 139 8.85 -17.45 -4.21
CA GLY A 139 7.91 -17.00 -3.18
C GLY A 139 6.51 -16.77 -3.75
N CYS A 140 6.02 -15.53 -3.70
CA CYS A 140 4.73 -15.16 -4.29
C CYS A 140 4.81 -14.79 -5.79
N GLY A 141 5.93 -15.06 -6.46
CA GLY A 141 6.08 -14.79 -7.90
C GLY A 141 6.37 -13.33 -8.24
N THR A 142 6.73 -12.51 -7.29
CA THR A 142 6.88 -11.05 -7.45
C THR A 142 7.89 -10.70 -8.55
N ILE A 143 9.08 -11.34 -8.55
CA ILE A 143 10.14 -11.11 -9.54
C ILE A 143 9.70 -11.62 -10.90
N ALA A 144 9.20 -12.86 -10.96
CA ALA A 144 8.71 -13.48 -12.18
C ALA A 144 7.63 -12.63 -12.86
N LEU A 145 6.63 -12.14 -12.10
CA LEU A 145 5.57 -11.28 -12.62
C LEU A 145 6.09 -9.95 -13.17
N ALA A 146 7.04 -9.32 -12.46
CA ALA A 146 7.65 -8.08 -12.91
C ALA A 146 8.45 -8.28 -14.21
N LEU A 147 9.25 -9.35 -14.28
CA LEU A 147 10.00 -9.70 -15.49
C LEU A 147 9.08 -10.04 -16.66
N ALA A 148 8.04 -10.85 -16.45
CA ALA A 148 7.08 -11.21 -17.50
C ALA A 148 6.39 -9.97 -18.09
N LYS A 149 6.04 -8.99 -17.25
CA LYS A 149 5.45 -7.73 -17.72
C LYS A 149 6.42 -6.92 -18.59
N HIS A 150 7.69 -6.86 -18.23
CA HIS A 150 8.67 -5.97 -18.86
C HIS A 150 9.55 -6.63 -19.93
N LEU A 151 9.54 -7.97 -20.00
CA LEU A 151 10.18 -8.80 -21.00
C LEU A 151 9.17 -9.76 -21.62
N PRO A 152 8.20 -9.27 -22.41
CA PRO A 152 7.05 -10.06 -22.85
C PRO A 152 7.40 -11.27 -23.74
N SER A 153 8.59 -11.27 -24.35
CA SER A 153 9.10 -12.40 -25.14
C SER A 153 9.86 -13.44 -24.30
N SER A 154 10.03 -13.22 -22.99
CA SER A 154 10.74 -14.14 -22.12
C SER A 154 9.88 -15.34 -21.72
N HIS A 155 10.54 -16.44 -21.36
CA HIS A 155 9.95 -17.59 -20.66
C HIS A 155 10.51 -17.61 -19.23
N ILE A 156 9.62 -17.47 -18.24
CA ILE A 156 10.01 -17.38 -16.82
C ILE A 156 9.38 -18.55 -16.08
#